data_95e10edcac659cfc8639b7e07ed821a9
#
_entry.id   95e10edcac659cfc8639b7e07ed821a9
#
_cell.length_a   1.000
_cell.length_b   1.000
_cell.length_c   1.000
_cell.angle_alpha   90.00
_cell.angle_beta   90.00
_cell.angle_gamma   90.00
#
_symmetry.space_group_name_H-M   'P 1'
#
loop_
_entity.id
_entity.type
_entity.pdbx_description
1 polymer ?
#
loop_
_entity_poly.entity_id
_entity_poly.type
_entity_poly.pdbx_seq_one_letter_code
_entity_poly.pdbx_strand_id
1 'polypeptide(L)'
;MKKVLKKGKRGNSKKRLLAYEEMKSLNESSTRIELIQMLIPVGLQAIEEELQSEVSKLAGARYTRTHPDLKRWGCNEGSVFLGDQKMPIAVPRVRDILQGKEVPLSSYRDFQNPRSIDEVVFKRLINGISTRKYEKAALEVPATFGIKKSSVSRKFIRASARKLKECLERDLSGYDIVSIFIDGKGFAENEIIIALGITMTGEKVVLGFIESSTENAHVCHDFMNELINRGLNTDNEILFVIDGAKGIYKGIKNALSEKAVIQRCQWHKRENILKYLDKKHQSNFRRKLQSAYEQPTYETAKKKLNLIKRELTILNQSAVRSLEEGFEETLTLHRLGMFPKLGISFKTTNCIENIMRQVGIYTDRVSYWKNSDQRQRWVGTALQEIEPNLRTVRGYRHLKELREAMKNLNFKENIIKVA
;
A
#
# COMPACT_ATOMS: atom_id res chain seq x y z
N MET A 1 -14.38 48.74 -40.76
CA MET A 1 -13.94 48.39 -39.42
C MET A 1 -14.14 46.92 -39.14
N LYS A 2 -13.20 46.06 -39.46
CA LYS A 2 -13.17 44.64 -39.17
C LYS A 2 -11.70 44.15 -39.13
N LYS A 3 -11.35 43.32 -38.14
CA LYS A 3 -10.08 42.55 -38.06
C LYS A 3 -8.87 43.23 -37.41
N VAL A 4 -8.85 43.32 -36.09
CA VAL A 4 -7.56 43.43 -35.34
C VAL A 4 -7.46 42.52 -34.09
N LEU A 5 -8.43 41.67 -33.76
CA LEU A 5 -8.45 40.95 -32.50
C LEU A 5 -8.19 39.42 -32.55
N LYS A 6 -7.52 38.87 -33.57
CA LYS A 6 -7.26 37.40 -33.69
C LYS A 6 -5.81 36.97 -33.87
N LYS A 7 -4.82 37.84 -33.74
CA LYS A 7 -3.39 37.48 -33.93
C LYS A 7 -2.57 37.24 -32.65
N GLY A 8 -3.08 37.54 -31.47
CA GLY A 8 -2.29 37.45 -30.22
C GLY A 8 -2.15 36.04 -29.61
N LYS A 9 -3.09 35.12 -29.81
CA LYS A 9 -3.12 33.84 -29.10
C LYS A 9 -2.34 32.70 -29.76
N ARG A 10 -2.07 32.71 -31.04
CA ARG A 10 -1.32 31.66 -31.75
C ARG A 10 0.20 31.80 -31.68
N GLY A 11 0.72 32.98 -31.43
CA GLY A 11 2.18 33.22 -31.32
C GLY A 11 2.80 32.69 -30.03
N ASN A 12 2.09 32.75 -28.92
CA ASN A 12 2.60 32.32 -27.62
C ASN A 12 2.65 30.81 -27.45
N SER A 13 1.74 30.05 -28.06
CA SER A 13 1.76 28.59 -27.97
C SER A 13 2.89 27.96 -28.83
N LYS A 14 3.18 28.54 -30.00
CA LYS A 14 4.32 28.09 -30.82
C LYS A 14 5.68 28.43 -30.16
N LYS A 15 5.83 29.58 -29.55
CA LYS A 15 7.04 29.93 -28.78
C LYS A 15 7.24 29.00 -27.55
N ARG A 16 6.15 28.59 -26.90
CA ARG A 16 6.18 27.64 -25.77
C ARG A 16 6.57 26.22 -26.23
N LEU A 17 6.08 25.78 -27.38
CA LEU A 17 6.45 24.45 -27.94
C LEU A 17 7.91 24.42 -28.41
N LEU A 18 8.39 25.49 -29.07
CA LEU A 18 9.80 25.60 -29.46
C LEU A 18 10.74 25.63 -28.27
N ALA A 19 10.43 26.36 -27.21
CA ALA A 19 11.22 26.35 -25.98
C ALA A 19 11.24 24.98 -25.28
N TYR A 20 10.16 24.19 -25.38
CA TYR A 20 10.10 22.83 -24.85
C TYR A 20 10.92 21.82 -25.68
N GLU A 21 10.93 21.97 -27.01
CA GLU A 21 11.74 21.13 -27.90
C GLU A 21 13.23 21.47 -27.83
N GLU A 22 13.58 22.75 -27.72
CA GLU A 22 14.95 23.20 -27.45
C GLU A 22 15.43 22.70 -26.06
N MET A 23 14.56 22.67 -25.05
CA MET A 23 14.86 22.13 -23.71
C MET A 23 15.18 20.62 -23.77
N LYS A 24 14.54 19.89 -24.67
CA LYS A 24 14.77 18.44 -24.85
C LYS A 24 16.11 18.11 -25.49
N SER A 25 16.65 19.04 -26.27
CA SER A 25 17.94 18.88 -27.00
C SER A 25 19.18 19.25 -26.16
N LEU A 26 19.00 19.89 -24.99
CA LEU A 26 20.09 20.36 -24.15
C LEU A 26 20.63 19.24 -23.24
N ASN A 27 21.87 18.86 -23.46
CA ASN A 27 22.52 17.73 -22.75
C ASN A 27 23.28 18.13 -21.49
N GLU A 28 23.43 19.42 -21.17
CA GLU A 28 24.19 19.90 -20.02
C GLU A 28 23.30 20.22 -18.82
N SER A 29 23.69 19.72 -17.64
CA SER A 29 22.95 19.86 -16.38
C SER A 29 22.74 21.33 -15.97
N SER A 30 23.73 22.21 -16.22
CA SER A 30 23.68 23.64 -15.91
C SER A 30 22.62 24.38 -16.73
N THR A 31 22.51 24.07 -18.00
CA THR A 31 21.55 24.71 -18.91
C THR A 31 20.09 24.28 -18.60
N ARG A 32 19.90 23.06 -18.11
CA ARG A 32 18.57 22.62 -17.61
C ARG A 32 18.16 23.37 -16.35
N ILE A 33 19.10 23.63 -15.45
CA ILE A 33 18.84 24.39 -14.22
C ILE A 33 18.44 25.83 -14.55
N GLU A 34 19.15 26.48 -15.46
CA GLU A 34 18.83 27.85 -15.92
C GLU A 34 17.44 27.94 -16.55
N LEU A 35 17.05 26.93 -17.38
CA LEU A 35 15.73 26.87 -17.98
C LEU A 35 14.61 26.64 -16.96
N ILE A 36 14.85 25.79 -15.94
CA ILE A 36 13.92 25.60 -14.83
C ILE A 36 13.74 26.91 -14.06
N GLN A 37 14.81 27.68 -13.84
CA GLN A 37 14.76 28.99 -13.20
C GLN A 37 13.99 30.02 -14.03
N MET A 38 14.07 29.97 -15.36
CA MET A 38 13.26 30.80 -16.26
C MET A 38 11.76 30.48 -16.25
N LEU A 39 11.40 29.22 -15.92
CA LEU A 39 9.99 28.81 -15.86
C LEU A 39 9.27 29.31 -14.60
N ILE A 40 9.98 29.63 -13.52
CA ILE A 40 9.40 30.12 -12.27
C ILE A 40 8.68 31.45 -12.45
N PRO A 41 9.28 32.48 -13.04
CA PRO A 41 8.59 33.76 -13.32
C PRO A 41 7.34 33.57 -14.19
N VAL A 42 7.40 32.68 -15.19
CA VAL A 42 6.23 32.36 -16.04
C VAL A 42 5.11 31.70 -15.24
N GLY A 43 5.45 30.80 -14.32
CA GLY A 43 4.50 30.17 -13.42
C GLY A 43 3.86 31.16 -12.44
N LEU A 44 4.66 32.08 -11.86
CA LEU A 44 4.16 33.13 -10.99
C LEU A 44 3.23 34.09 -11.74
N GLN A 45 3.60 34.49 -12.96
CA GLN A 45 2.74 35.31 -13.80
C GLN A 45 1.40 34.64 -14.10
N ALA A 46 1.39 33.34 -14.40
CA ALA A 46 0.15 32.61 -14.62
C ALA A 46 -0.75 32.54 -13.36
N ILE A 47 -0.14 32.43 -12.18
CA ILE A 47 -0.85 32.49 -10.90
C ILE A 47 -1.42 33.87 -10.67
N GLU A 48 -0.66 34.96 -10.92
CA GLU A 48 -1.12 36.32 -10.82
C GLU A 48 -2.30 36.58 -11.77
N GLU A 49 -2.22 36.13 -13.01
CA GLU A 49 -3.28 36.20 -13.99
C GLU A 49 -4.57 35.53 -13.51
N GLU A 50 -4.47 34.32 -12.90
CA GLU A 50 -5.62 33.59 -12.36
C GLU A 50 -6.26 34.35 -11.16
N LEU A 51 -5.42 34.82 -10.22
CA LEU A 51 -5.91 35.66 -9.10
C LEU A 51 -6.61 36.91 -9.58
N GLN A 52 -6.07 37.62 -10.59
CA GLN A 52 -6.68 38.79 -11.18
C GLN A 52 -7.96 38.45 -11.94
N SER A 53 -8.05 37.29 -12.57
CA SER A 53 -9.26 36.78 -13.23
C SER A 53 -10.39 36.59 -12.21
N GLU A 54 -10.10 35.92 -11.06
CA GLU A 54 -11.08 35.72 -9.99
C GLU A 54 -11.55 37.07 -9.43
N VAL A 55 -10.63 37.97 -9.13
CA VAL A 55 -10.99 39.34 -8.67
C VAL A 55 -11.84 40.10 -9.70
N SER A 56 -11.58 39.91 -10.99
CA SER A 56 -12.38 40.54 -12.06
C SER A 56 -13.78 39.96 -12.16
N LYS A 57 -13.94 38.66 -11.88
CA LYS A 57 -15.26 38.01 -11.78
C LYS A 57 -16.07 38.53 -10.58
N LEU A 58 -15.41 38.74 -9.44
CA LEU A 58 -16.05 39.15 -8.19
C LEU A 58 -16.39 40.67 -8.17
N ALA A 59 -15.42 41.52 -8.49
CA ALA A 59 -15.53 42.95 -8.31
C ALA A 59 -15.46 43.79 -9.62
N GLY A 60 -15.38 43.12 -10.76
CA GLY A 60 -15.25 43.79 -12.07
C GLY A 60 -13.80 44.09 -12.48
N ALA A 61 -13.63 44.56 -13.72
CA ALA A 61 -12.34 45.01 -14.24
C ALA A 61 -11.83 46.26 -13.51
N ARG A 62 -10.53 46.58 -13.65
CA ARG A 62 -9.99 47.84 -13.07
C ARG A 62 -10.78 49.02 -13.59
N TYR A 63 -11.14 49.92 -12.68
CA TYR A 63 -11.89 51.16 -12.96
C TYR A 63 -13.35 50.96 -13.40
N THR A 64 -13.89 49.73 -13.37
CA THR A 64 -15.31 49.44 -13.61
C THR A 64 -15.97 48.89 -12.35
N ARG A 65 -17.23 49.25 -12.11
CA ARG A 65 -18.05 48.67 -11.05
C ARG A 65 -19.01 47.68 -11.67
N THR A 66 -18.73 46.41 -11.54
CA THR A 66 -19.63 45.36 -12.03
C THR A 66 -20.53 44.82 -10.91
N HIS A 67 -20.09 44.94 -9.65
CA HIS A 67 -20.86 44.54 -8.48
C HIS A 67 -21.05 45.73 -7.54
N PRO A 68 -22.28 46.01 -7.06
CA PRO A 68 -22.56 47.20 -6.23
C PRO A 68 -21.80 47.17 -4.91
N ASP A 69 -21.66 45.98 -4.29
CA ASP A 69 -21.21 45.84 -2.92
C ASP A 69 -19.76 45.34 -2.81
N LEU A 70 -19.17 44.80 -3.88
CA LEU A 70 -17.81 44.27 -3.89
C LEU A 70 -16.85 45.23 -4.57
N LYS A 71 -15.74 45.54 -3.90
CA LYS A 71 -14.69 46.44 -4.44
C LYS A 71 -13.32 45.77 -4.38
N ARG A 72 -12.49 46.09 -5.40
CA ARG A 72 -11.05 45.86 -5.35
C ARG A 72 -10.43 46.68 -4.22
N TRP A 73 -9.59 46.08 -3.36
CA TRP A 73 -9.07 46.74 -2.15
C TRP A 73 -7.53 46.74 -2.07
N GLY A 74 -6.85 46.84 -3.20
CA GLY A 74 -5.39 46.78 -3.25
C GLY A 74 -4.83 45.35 -3.20
N CYS A 75 -3.59 45.21 -2.74
CA CYS A 75 -2.90 43.93 -2.62
C CYS A 75 -2.25 43.80 -1.24
N ASN A 76 -2.13 42.57 -0.75
CA ASN A 76 -1.31 42.24 0.42
C ASN A 76 -0.13 41.35 -0.02
N GLU A 77 0.95 41.44 0.75
CA GLU A 77 2.03 40.44 0.62
C GLU A 77 1.52 39.05 1.05
N GLY A 78 1.75 38.08 0.22
CA GLY A 78 1.33 36.72 0.44
C GLY A 78 2.34 35.73 -0.12
N SER A 79 1.95 34.45 -0.20
CA SER A 79 2.80 33.44 -0.78
C SER A 79 1.97 32.30 -1.35
N VAL A 80 2.45 31.70 -2.42
CA VAL A 80 1.84 30.55 -3.09
C VAL A 80 2.87 29.43 -3.22
N PHE A 81 2.40 28.21 -3.44
CA PHE A 81 3.30 27.11 -3.78
C PHE A 81 3.42 26.98 -5.30
N LEU A 82 4.63 27.02 -5.81
CA LEU A 82 4.99 26.66 -7.17
C LEU A 82 5.89 25.41 -7.11
N GLY A 83 5.37 24.28 -7.56
CA GLY A 83 6.00 23.00 -7.24
C GLY A 83 5.99 22.72 -5.72
N ASP A 84 7.13 22.40 -5.15
CA ASP A 84 7.30 22.15 -3.70
C ASP A 84 7.88 23.35 -2.93
N GLN A 85 8.01 24.49 -3.59
CA GLN A 85 8.58 25.71 -3.04
C GLN A 85 7.52 26.77 -2.78
N LYS A 86 7.70 27.53 -1.68
CA LYS A 86 6.83 28.64 -1.33
C LYS A 86 7.40 29.94 -1.88
N MET A 87 6.66 30.57 -2.82
CA MET A 87 7.07 31.76 -3.52
C MET A 87 6.29 32.97 -3.00
N PRO A 88 6.93 34.13 -2.76
CA PRO A 88 6.24 35.36 -2.43
C PRO A 88 5.44 35.87 -3.63
N ILE A 89 4.27 36.44 -3.38
CA ILE A 89 3.39 37.01 -4.39
C ILE A 89 2.56 38.14 -3.80
N ALA A 90 2.22 39.15 -4.62
CA ALA A 90 1.27 40.16 -4.27
C ALA A 90 -0.17 39.66 -4.50
N VAL A 91 -0.90 39.41 -3.43
CA VAL A 91 -2.27 38.87 -3.47
C VAL A 91 -3.30 40.00 -3.58
N PRO A 92 -4.06 40.08 -4.67
CA PRO A 92 -5.10 41.06 -4.80
C PRO A 92 -6.26 40.80 -3.83
N ARG A 93 -6.91 41.88 -3.37
CA ARG A 93 -7.98 41.81 -2.36
C ARG A 93 -9.30 42.29 -2.91
N VAL A 94 -10.38 41.66 -2.46
CA VAL A 94 -11.75 42.08 -2.66
C VAL A 94 -12.38 42.33 -1.30
N ARG A 95 -13.09 43.48 -1.14
CA ARG A 95 -13.80 43.80 0.08
C ARG A 95 -15.29 43.99 -0.20
N ASP A 96 -16.09 43.34 0.63
CA ASP A 96 -17.51 43.61 0.74
C ASP A 96 -17.70 44.91 1.56
N ILE A 97 -18.31 45.92 0.94
CA ILE A 97 -18.48 47.25 1.55
C ILE A 97 -19.60 47.23 2.58
N LEU A 98 -20.65 46.44 2.34
CA LEU A 98 -21.80 46.38 3.24
C LEU A 98 -21.42 45.64 4.54
N GLN A 99 -20.70 44.54 4.42
CA GLN A 99 -20.27 43.76 5.59
C GLN A 99 -18.97 44.27 6.21
N GLY A 100 -18.25 45.17 5.54
CA GLY A 100 -16.93 45.66 5.99
C GLY A 100 -15.84 44.57 6.05
N LYS A 101 -16.06 43.43 5.39
CA LYS A 101 -15.17 42.25 5.46
C LYS A 101 -14.45 42.00 4.14
N GLU A 102 -13.33 41.31 4.26
CA GLU A 102 -12.56 40.84 3.10
C GLU A 102 -13.17 39.55 2.55
N VAL A 103 -13.31 39.47 1.23
CA VAL A 103 -13.80 38.29 0.54
C VAL A 103 -12.60 37.41 0.20
N PRO A 104 -12.50 36.18 0.74
CA PRO A 104 -11.39 35.30 0.47
C PRO A 104 -11.43 34.79 -0.98
N LEU A 105 -10.27 34.79 -1.65
CA LEU A 105 -10.11 34.23 -2.99
C LEU A 105 -9.96 32.71 -2.91
N SER A 106 -10.77 31.98 -3.67
CA SER A 106 -10.72 30.51 -3.72
C SER A 106 -9.44 30.02 -4.38
N SER A 107 -9.03 30.65 -5.50
CA SER A 107 -7.78 30.32 -6.19
C SER A 107 -6.55 30.54 -5.29
N TYR A 108 -6.52 31.60 -4.49
CA TYR A 108 -5.43 31.83 -3.54
C TYR A 108 -5.35 30.72 -2.47
N ARG A 109 -6.48 30.27 -1.96
CA ARG A 109 -6.54 29.15 -1.02
C ARG A 109 -6.01 27.86 -1.65
N ASP A 110 -6.36 27.60 -2.89
CA ASP A 110 -5.91 26.43 -3.63
C ASP A 110 -4.40 26.49 -3.90
N PHE A 111 -3.85 27.64 -4.27
CA PHE A 111 -2.42 27.86 -4.43
C PHE A 111 -1.63 27.82 -3.11
N GLN A 112 -2.26 28.08 -1.97
CA GLN A 112 -1.62 27.95 -0.66
C GLN A 112 -1.53 26.49 -0.18
N ASN A 113 -2.43 25.61 -0.62
CA ASN A 113 -2.51 24.21 -0.21
C ASN A 113 -2.76 23.28 -1.39
N PRO A 114 -1.93 23.28 -2.43
CA PRO A 114 -2.10 22.39 -3.56
C PRO A 114 -1.93 20.94 -3.10
N ARG A 115 -2.92 20.10 -3.38
CA ARG A 115 -2.92 18.66 -3.03
C ARG A 115 -1.72 17.91 -3.63
N SER A 116 -1.28 18.33 -4.82
CA SER A 116 -0.12 17.77 -5.52
C SER A 116 1.20 17.91 -4.74
N ILE A 117 1.36 18.94 -3.93
CA ILE A 117 2.60 19.13 -3.13
C ILE A 117 2.73 18.11 -2.02
N ASP A 118 1.63 17.75 -1.34
CA ASP A 118 1.67 16.73 -0.30
C ASP A 118 2.07 15.39 -0.91
N GLU A 119 1.64 15.08 -2.13
CA GLU A 119 2.03 13.87 -2.87
C GLU A 119 3.52 13.89 -3.29
N VAL A 120 4.04 15.01 -3.77
CA VAL A 120 5.47 15.15 -4.15
C VAL A 120 6.37 15.00 -2.93
N VAL A 121 6.05 15.71 -1.84
CA VAL A 121 6.79 15.58 -0.57
C VAL A 121 6.73 14.15 -0.06
N PHE A 122 5.57 13.54 -0.11
CA PHE A 122 5.33 12.17 0.29
C PHE A 122 6.21 11.19 -0.52
N LYS A 123 6.16 11.23 -1.85
CA LYS A 123 6.96 10.36 -2.73
C LYS A 123 8.46 10.52 -2.48
N ARG A 124 8.96 11.74 -2.28
CA ARG A 124 10.36 11.97 -1.97
C ARG A 124 10.79 11.36 -0.63
N LEU A 125 9.96 11.49 0.40
CA LEU A 125 10.26 10.94 1.73
C LEU A 125 10.19 9.42 1.74
N ILE A 126 9.17 8.84 1.14
CA ILE A 126 9.02 7.37 1.09
C ILE A 126 10.18 6.72 0.30
N ASN A 127 10.69 7.41 -0.72
CA ASN A 127 11.86 6.97 -1.49
C ASN A 127 13.22 7.30 -0.84
N GLY A 128 13.23 7.79 0.40
CA GLY A 128 14.43 7.85 1.24
C GLY A 128 15.06 9.23 1.44
N ILE A 129 14.44 10.31 0.99
CA ILE A 129 14.89 11.66 1.36
C ILE A 129 14.44 11.92 2.79
N SER A 130 15.39 12.06 3.73
CA SER A 130 15.01 12.35 5.12
C SER A 130 14.43 13.77 5.26
N THR A 131 13.51 13.95 6.23
CA THR A 131 12.94 15.28 6.55
C THR A 131 14.01 16.31 6.90
N ARG A 132 15.16 15.88 7.43
CA ARG A 132 16.30 16.76 7.78
C ARG A 132 17.10 17.22 6.56
N LYS A 133 17.18 16.37 5.52
CA LYS A 133 17.89 16.66 4.27
C LYS A 133 16.97 17.25 3.20
N TYR A 134 15.63 17.25 3.44
CA TYR A 134 14.67 17.70 2.45
C TYR A 134 14.86 19.15 2.03
N GLU A 135 15.10 20.04 3.00
CA GLU A 135 15.37 21.45 2.74
C GLU A 135 16.59 21.64 1.83
N LYS A 136 17.67 20.89 2.10
CA LYS A 136 18.90 20.94 1.25
C LYS A 136 18.66 20.34 -0.13
N ALA A 137 17.85 19.30 -0.25
CA ALA A 137 17.52 18.66 -1.52
C ALA A 137 16.49 19.45 -2.36
N ALA A 138 15.74 20.36 -1.73
CA ALA A 138 14.77 21.25 -2.39
C ALA A 138 15.38 22.61 -2.79
N LEU A 139 16.53 22.97 -2.26
CA LEU A 139 17.22 24.26 -2.45
C LEU A 139 18.01 24.34 -3.78
N GLU A 140 17.44 23.92 -4.88
CA GLU A 140 18.05 24.17 -6.20
C GLU A 140 17.76 25.57 -6.76
N VAL A 141 16.96 26.41 -6.05
CA VAL A 141 16.61 27.74 -6.50
C VAL A 141 16.92 28.79 -5.40
N PRO A 142 17.86 29.71 -5.64
CA PRO A 142 18.12 30.84 -4.73
C PRO A 142 16.89 31.74 -4.58
N ALA A 143 16.69 32.30 -3.41
CA ALA A 143 15.62 33.25 -3.08
C ALA A 143 14.21 32.64 -2.85
N THR A 144 14.08 31.34 -2.69
CA THR A 144 12.80 30.73 -2.32
C THR A 144 12.79 30.37 -0.83
N PHE A 145 11.63 30.53 -0.19
CA PHE A 145 11.43 30.05 1.17
C PHE A 145 11.33 28.53 1.13
N GLY A 146 12.45 27.85 1.42
CA GLY A 146 12.50 26.37 1.54
C GLY A 146 11.42 25.87 2.49
N ILE A 147 10.86 24.69 2.21
CA ILE A 147 9.90 24.06 3.10
C ILE A 147 10.65 23.61 4.36
N LYS A 148 10.40 24.28 5.49
CA LYS A 148 11.02 23.94 6.78
C LYS A 148 10.73 22.49 7.16
N LYS A 149 11.65 21.82 7.83
CA LYS A 149 11.54 20.44 8.33
C LYS A 149 10.17 20.14 9.00
N SER A 150 9.66 21.06 9.80
CA SER A 150 8.34 20.92 10.45
C SER A 150 7.17 20.91 9.46
N SER A 151 7.26 21.68 8.38
CA SER A 151 6.24 21.69 7.32
C SER A 151 6.30 20.41 6.48
N VAL A 152 7.49 19.93 6.14
CA VAL A 152 7.71 18.64 5.47
C VAL A 152 7.11 17.51 6.29
N SER A 153 7.41 17.47 7.59
CA SER A 153 6.88 16.45 8.49
C SER A 153 5.36 16.48 8.56
N ARG A 154 4.73 17.67 8.69
CA ARG A 154 3.26 17.79 8.71
C ARG A 154 2.61 17.38 7.39
N LYS A 155 3.22 17.70 6.24
CA LYS A 155 2.73 17.28 4.93
C LYS A 155 2.80 15.76 4.78
N PHE A 156 3.90 15.15 5.18
CA PHE A 156 4.05 13.68 5.18
C PHE A 156 3.02 13.00 6.10
N ILE A 157 2.81 13.52 7.32
CA ILE A 157 1.82 12.99 8.25
C ILE A 157 0.42 13.03 7.62
N ARG A 158 0.01 14.14 6.99
CA ARG A 158 -1.30 14.25 6.34
C ARG A 158 -1.47 13.29 5.17
N ALA A 159 -0.47 13.23 4.28
CA ALA A 159 -0.51 12.36 3.11
C ALA A 159 -0.53 10.88 3.52
N SER A 160 0.34 10.48 4.45
CA SER A 160 0.39 9.10 4.95
C SER A 160 -0.84 8.70 5.76
N ALA A 161 -1.45 9.64 6.52
CA ALA A 161 -2.71 9.38 7.23
C ALA A 161 -3.87 9.13 6.26
N ARG A 162 -3.94 9.90 5.16
CA ARG A 162 -4.95 9.65 4.11
C ARG A 162 -4.75 8.27 3.48
N LYS A 163 -3.51 7.92 3.10
CA LYS A 163 -3.21 6.60 2.53
C LYS A 163 -3.50 5.46 3.51
N LEU A 164 -3.19 5.64 4.79
CA LEU A 164 -3.56 4.67 5.82
C LEU A 164 -5.08 4.47 5.87
N LYS A 165 -5.84 5.56 5.89
CA LYS A 165 -7.30 5.52 5.89
C LYS A 165 -7.85 4.79 4.65
N GLU A 166 -7.35 5.14 3.45
CA GLU A 166 -7.72 4.46 2.20
C GLU A 166 -7.43 2.95 2.24
N CYS A 167 -6.34 2.53 2.89
CA CYS A 167 -5.99 1.12 3.06
C CYS A 167 -6.93 0.40 4.05
N LEU A 168 -7.19 1.01 5.21
CA LEU A 168 -7.98 0.40 6.29
C LEU A 168 -9.49 0.46 6.04
N GLU A 169 -10.00 1.45 5.31
CA GLU A 169 -11.42 1.62 5.00
C GLU A 169 -11.78 1.15 3.57
N ARG A 170 -10.87 0.47 2.87
CA ARG A 170 -11.12 -0.05 1.52
C ARG A 170 -12.34 -0.96 1.51
N ASP A 171 -13.30 -0.68 0.65
CA ASP A 171 -14.40 -1.59 0.38
C ASP A 171 -13.89 -2.88 -0.30
N LEU A 172 -14.22 -4.02 0.27
CA LEU A 172 -13.80 -5.33 -0.20
C LEU A 172 -14.88 -6.07 -0.99
N SER A 173 -16.11 -5.53 -1.06
CA SER A 173 -17.25 -6.17 -1.73
C SER A 173 -17.04 -6.39 -3.24
N GLY A 174 -16.21 -5.56 -3.87
CA GLY A 174 -15.88 -5.67 -5.29
C GLY A 174 -14.86 -6.78 -5.63
N TYR A 175 -14.28 -7.47 -4.63
CA TYR A 175 -13.26 -8.49 -4.86
C TYR A 175 -13.80 -9.90 -4.65
N ASP A 176 -13.71 -10.74 -5.68
CA ASP A 176 -13.99 -12.17 -5.56
C ASP A 176 -12.73 -12.91 -5.06
N ILE A 177 -12.56 -12.97 -3.74
CA ILE A 177 -11.41 -13.57 -3.07
C ILE A 177 -11.57 -15.09 -2.96
N VAL A 178 -10.58 -15.85 -3.42
CA VAL A 178 -10.53 -17.31 -3.34
C VAL A 178 -9.53 -17.82 -2.31
N SER A 179 -8.49 -17.04 -2.02
CA SER A 179 -7.50 -17.38 -0.98
C SER A 179 -7.01 -16.14 -0.26
N ILE A 180 -6.64 -16.31 1.00
CA ILE A 180 -6.03 -15.26 1.83
C ILE A 180 -4.76 -15.83 2.47
N PHE A 181 -3.66 -15.12 2.29
CA PHE A 181 -2.43 -15.34 3.05
C PHE A 181 -2.45 -14.44 4.28
N ILE A 182 -2.19 -15.01 5.44
CA ILE A 182 -2.04 -14.25 6.69
C ILE A 182 -0.73 -14.65 7.34
N ASP A 183 0.06 -13.66 7.69
CA ASP A 183 1.35 -13.86 8.36
C ASP A 183 1.67 -12.64 9.23
N GLY A 184 2.38 -12.88 10.32
CA GLY A 184 2.85 -11.86 11.24
C GLY A 184 4.36 -11.67 11.11
N LYS A 185 4.82 -10.45 11.35
CA LYS A 185 6.25 -10.13 11.42
C LYS A 185 6.52 -9.14 12.52
N GLY A 186 7.55 -9.41 13.32
CA GLY A 186 8.06 -8.45 14.31
C GLY A 186 8.42 -7.12 13.65
N PHE A 187 7.89 -6.03 14.20
CA PHE A 187 8.07 -4.67 13.72
C PHE A 187 8.19 -3.70 14.91
N ALA A 188 9.39 -3.17 15.12
CA ALA A 188 9.73 -2.42 16.32
C ALA A 188 9.47 -3.26 17.60
N GLU A 189 8.61 -2.79 18.50
CA GLU A 189 8.22 -3.48 19.74
C GLU A 189 6.99 -4.37 19.60
N ASN A 190 6.34 -4.36 18.42
CA ASN A 190 5.09 -5.05 18.13
C ASN A 190 5.24 -5.99 16.94
N GLU A 191 4.16 -6.64 16.59
CA GLU A 191 4.01 -7.43 15.38
C GLU A 191 3.04 -6.74 14.42
N ILE A 192 3.33 -6.83 13.13
CA ILE A 192 2.41 -6.44 12.06
C ILE A 192 1.89 -7.71 11.42
N ILE A 193 0.59 -7.92 11.50
CA ILE A 193 -0.12 -9.02 10.84
C ILE A 193 -0.77 -8.46 9.57
N ILE A 194 -0.45 -9.04 8.41
CA ILE A 194 -0.99 -8.60 7.12
C ILE A 194 -1.91 -9.69 6.57
N ALA A 195 -3.02 -9.30 5.94
CA ALA A 195 -3.88 -10.15 5.15
C ALA A 195 -3.76 -9.78 3.66
N LEU A 196 -3.35 -10.75 2.85
CA LEU A 196 -3.20 -10.62 1.40
C LEU A 196 -4.21 -11.54 0.71
N GLY A 197 -5.18 -10.97 0.03
CA GLY A 197 -6.17 -11.68 -0.76
C GLY A 197 -5.66 -12.04 -2.16
N ILE A 198 -6.13 -13.18 -2.66
CA ILE A 198 -5.97 -13.60 -4.04
C ILE A 198 -7.34 -13.64 -4.69
N THR A 199 -7.54 -12.84 -5.72
CA THR A 199 -8.79 -12.82 -6.49
C THR A 199 -8.90 -14.03 -7.41
N MET A 200 -10.08 -14.30 -7.95
CA MET A 200 -10.29 -15.34 -8.97
C MET A 200 -9.50 -15.11 -10.27
N THR A 201 -9.07 -13.87 -10.53
CA THR A 201 -8.18 -13.52 -11.64
C THR A 201 -6.69 -13.75 -11.33
N GLY A 202 -6.38 -14.11 -10.06
CA GLY A 202 -5.02 -14.35 -9.57
C GLY A 202 -4.29 -13.09 -9.12
N GLU A 203 -4.96 -11.96 -9.10
CA GLU A 203 -4.41 -10.69 -8.61
C GLU A 203 -4.24 -10.75 -7.08
N LYS A 204 -3.24 -10.04 -6.61
CA LYS A 204 -2.93 -9.91 -5.18
C LYS A 204 -3.43 -8.58 -4.67
N VAL A 205 -4.30 -8.61 -3.68
CA VAL A 205 -4.91 -7.43 -3.06
C VAL A 205 -4.57 -7.41 -1.58
N VAL A 206 -4.01 -6.31 -1.09
CA VAL A 206 -3.81 -6.10 0.35
C VAL A 206 -5.16 -5.82 0.97
N LEU A 207 -5.70 -6.79 1.72
CA LEU A 207 -7.02 -6.65 2.36
C LEU A 207 -6.94 -5.72 3.58
N GLY A 208 -5.84 -5.78 4.31
CA GLY A 208 -5.60 -4.96 5.48
C GLY A 208 -4.40 -5.44 6.29
N PHE A 209 -4.12 -4.75 7.38
CA PHE A 209 -3.13 -5.13 8.36
C PHE A 209 -3.50 -4.59 9.73
N ILE A 210 -2.98 -5.24 10.77
CA ILE A 210 -3.10 -4.79 12.15
C ILE A 210 -1.74 -4.76 12.82
N GLU A 211 -1.58 -3.88 13.78
CA GLU A 211 -0.46 -3.85 14.72
C GLU A 211 -0.92 -4.43 16.05
N SER A 212 -0.22 -5.42 16.57
CA SER A 212 -0.52 -6.06 17.83
C SER A 212 0.76 -6.33 18.62
N SER A 213 0.66 -6.39 19.95
CA SER A 213 1.77 -6.83 20.79
C SER A 213 1.99 -8.35 20.74
N THR A 214 0.98 -9.11 20.33
CA THR A 214 1.02 -10.57 20.24
C THR A 214 0.05 -11.11 19.20
N GLU A 215 0.39 -12.21 18.55
CA GLU A 215 -0.51 -12.98 17.67
C GLU A 215 -1.52 -13.81 18.48
N ASN A 216 -2.46 -13.17 19.16
CA ASN A 216 -3.48 -13.89 19.92
C ASN A 216 -4.76 -14.11 19.10
N ALA A 217 -5.55 -15.12 19.51
CA ALA A 217 -6.75 -15.53 18.77
C ALA A 217 -7.84 -14.44 18.71
N HIS A 218 -7.94 -13.60 19.75
CA HIS A 218 -8.94 -12.53 19.82
C HIS A 218 -8.63 -11.43 18.80
N VAL A 219 -7.40 -10.94 18.77
CA VAL A 219 -6.96 -9.92 17.82
C VAL A 219 -7.11 -10.40 16.38
N CYS A 220 -6.75 -11.66 16.10
CA CYS A 220 -6.92 -12.24 14.77
C CYS A 220 -8.39 -12.44 14.38
N HIS A 221 -9.24 -12.80 15.34
CA HIS A 221 -10.69 -12.89 15.15
C HIS A 221 -11.30 -11.52 14.82
N ASP A 222 -10.97 -10.49 15.59
CA ASP A 222 -11.46 -9.14 15.37
C ASP A 222 -11.01 -8.59 14.02
N PHE A 223 -9.76 -8.88 13.64
CA PHE A 223 -9.25 -8.53 12.33
C PHE A 223 -10.03 -9.20 11.19
N MET A 224 -10.35 -10.48 11.33
CA MET A 224 -11.19 -11.18 10.35
C MET A 224 -12.60 -10.58 10.26
N ASN A 225 -13.21 -10.25 11.41
CA ASN A 225 -14.52 -9.60 11.43
C ASN A 225 -14.49 -8.19 10.80
N GLU A 226 -13.40 -7.45 10.99
CA GLU A 226 -13.20 -6.16 10.32
C GLU A 226 -13.18 -6.33 8.79
N LEU A 227 -12.45 -7.32 8.27
CA LEU A 227 -12.43 -7.61 6.84
C LEU A 227 -13.84 -7.98 6.32
N ILE A 228 -14.60 -8.78 7.06
CA ILE A 228 -15.96 -9.16 6.73
C ILE A 228 -16.88 -7.92 6.73
N ASN A 229 -16.80 -7.07 7.74
CA ASN A 229 -17.56 -5.82 7.83
C ASN A 229 -17.27 -4.85 6.69
N ARG A 230 -16.08 -4.91 6.10
CA ARG A 230 -15.69 -4.15 4.91
C ARG A 230 -16.08 -4.81 3.60
N GLY A 231 -16.89 -5.86 3.64
CA GLY A 231 -17.48 -6.50 2.46
C GLY A 231 -16.70 -7.72 1.94
N LEU A 232 -15.76 -8.30 2.70
CA LEU A 232 -15.16 -9.58 2.31
C LEU A 232 -16.26 -10.62 2.16
N ASN A 233 -16.47 -11.10 0.93
CA ASN A 233 -17.48 -12.10 0.65
C ASN A 233 -17.08 -13.45 1.25
N THR A 234 -17.90 -13.97 2.15
CA THR A 234 -17.73 -15.25 2.84
C THR A 234 -18.80 -16.29 2.44
N ASP A 235 -19.52 -16.09 1.34
CA ASP A 235 -20.52 -17.04 0.87
C ASP A 235 -19.90 -18.36 0.41
N ASN A 236 -18.71 -18.28 -0.16
CA ASN A 236 -17.92 -19.43 -0.59
C ASN A 236 -16.80 -19.73 0.41
N GLU A 237 -16.22 -20.94 0.30
CA GLU A 237 -15.03 -21.33 1.01
C GLU A 237 -13.83 -20.50 0.56
N ILE A 238 -12.96 -20.16 1.53
CA ILE A 238 -11.72 -19.42 1.30
C ILE A 238 -10.53 -20.26 1.78
N LEU A 239 -9.52 -20.40 0.92
CA LEU A 239 -8.27 -21.05 1.30
C LEU A 239 -7.39 -20.07 2.08
N PHE A 240 -7.14 -20.33 3.35
CA PHE A 240 -6.20 -19.59 4.17
C PHE A 240 -4.84 -20.25 4.17
N VAL A 241 -3.79 -19.52 3.76
CA VAL A 241 -2.40 -19.99 3.81
C VAL A 241 -1.71 -19.28 4.96
N ILE A 242 -1.33 -20.03 6.00
CA ILE A 242 -0.74 -19.51 7.24
C ILE A 242 0.54 -20.23 7.62
N ASP A 243 1.39 -19.60 8.43
CA ASP A 243 2.63 -20.21 8.93
C ASP A 243 2.39 -21.31 9.99
N GLY A 244 1.25 -21.26 10.65
CA GLY A 244 0.84 -22.20 11.70
C GLY A 244 0.83 -21.59 13.09
N ALA A 245 0.87 -20.27 13.22
CA ALA A 245 0.61 -19.57 14.45
C ALA A 245 -0.78 -19.92 15.00
N LYS A 246 -0.82 -20.38 16.26
CA LYS A 246 -2.07 -20.86 16.88
C LYS A 246 -3.12 -19.76 17.01
N GLY A 247 -2.68 -18.51 17.24
CA GLY A 247 -3.56 -17.34 17.34
C GLY A 247 -4.26 -17.06 16.02
N ILE A 248 -3.52 -17.01 14.91
CA ILE A 248 -4.05 -16.81 13.56
C ILE A 248 -5.02 -17.94 13.21
N TYR A 249 -4.63 -19.21 13.41
CA TYR A 249 -5.49 -20.36 13.15
C TYR A 249 -6.85 -20.27 13.89
N LYS A 250 -6.80 -20.05 15.21
CA LYS A 250 -8.02 -19.95 16.04
C LYS A 250 -8.86 -18.72 15.65
N GLY A 251 -8.24 -17.59 15.39
CA GLY A 251 -8.95 -16.37 14.98
C GLY A 251 -9.72 -16.57 13.69
N ILE A 252 -9.10 -17.18 12.67
CA ILE A 252 -9.75 -17.51 11.39
C ILE A 252 -10.92 -18.49 11.60
N LYS A 253 -10.69 -19.58 12.35
CA LYS A 253 -11.71 -20.59 12.60
C LYS A 253 -12.89 -20.06 13.41
N ASN A 254 -12.66 -19.17 14.37
CA ASN A 254 -13.70 -18.52 15.15
C ASN A 254 -14.56 -17.57 14.29
N ALA A 255 -13.97 -16.88 13.31
CA ALA A 255 -14.69 -15.95 12.45
C ALA A 255 -15.46 -16.62 11.31
N LEU A 256 -14.89 -17.70 10.72
CA LEU A 256 -15.39 -18.27 9.45
C LEU A 256 -15.80 -19.74 9.56
N SER A 257 -15.54 -20.39 10.68
CA SER A 257 -15.90 -21.79 10.96
C SER A 257 -15.49 -22.75 9.82
N GLU A 258 -16.45 -23.48 9.25
CA GLU A 258 -16.23 -24.48 8.19
C GLU A 258 -15.86 -23.86 6.83
N LYS A 259 -16.16 -22.58 6.59
CA LYS A 259 -15.82 -21.90 5.35
C LYS A 259 -14.32 -21.58 5.23
N ALA A 260 -13.58 -21.64 6.34
CA ALA A 260 -12.14 -21.49 6.35
C ALA A 260 -11.44 -22.83 6.07
N VAL A 261 -10.91 -22.98 4.88
CA VAL A 261 -10.04 -24.11 4.49
C VAL A 261 -8.58 -23.70 4.76
N ILE A 262 -7.90 -24.40 5.65
CA ILE A 262 -6.57 -24.01 6.10
C ILE A 262 -5.49 -24.83 5.37
N GLN A 263 -4.55 -24.15 4.72
CA GLN A 263 -3.28 -24.71 4.28
C GLN A 263 -2.16 -24.17 5.16
N ARG A 264 -1.47 -25.03 5.83
CA ARG A 264 -0.31 -24.66 6.64
C ARG A 264 0.96 -24.60 5.80
N CYS A 265 1.80 -23.58 6.00
CA CYS A 265 3.06 -23.40 5.28
C CYS A 265 3.99 -24.60 5.46
N GLN A 266 4.28 -25.32 4.38
CA GLN A 266 5.13 -26.53 4.40
C GLN A 266 6.59 -26.18 4.72
N TRP A 267 7.05 -24.97 4.35
CA TRP A 267 8.41 -24.52 4.65
C TRP A 267 8.59 -24.26 6.15
N HIS A 268 7.71 -23.48 6.76
CA HIS A 268 7.75 -23.21 8.20
C HIS A 268 7.60 -24.50 9.02
N LYS A 269 6.69 -25.39 8.62
CA LYS A 269 6.53 -26.70 9.27
C LYS A 269 7.82 -27.52 9.22
N ARG A 270 8.46 -27.60 8.07
CA ARG A 270 9.74 -28.31 7.91
C ARG A 270 10.82 -27.71 8.82
N GLU A 271 11.03 -26.38 8.77
CA GLU A 271 12.06 -25.74 9.59
C GLU A 271 11.77 -25.87 11.10
N ASN A 272 10.50 -25.84 11.52
CA ASN A 272 10.12 -26.08 12.91
C ASN A 272 10.46 -27.50 13.38
N ILE A 273 10.24 -28.53 12.56
CA ILE A 273 10.65 -29.90 12.87
C ILE A 273 12.18 -29.99 13.02
N LEU A 274 12.91 -29.37 12.09
CA LEU A 274 14.38 -29.43 12.07
C LEU A 274 15.01 -28.74 13.28
N LYS A 275 14.38 -27.76 13.90
CA LYS A 275 14.88 -27.10 15.13
C LYS A 275 15.05 -28.06 16.32
N TYR A 276 14.30 -29.15 16.34
CA TYR A 276 14.39 -30.19 17.39
C TYR A 276 15.44 -31.27 17.09
N LEU A 277 16.14 -31.20 15.94
CA LEU A 277 17.13 -32.20 15.54
C LEU A 277 18.55 -31.64 15.66
N ASP A 278 19.49 -32.49 16.03
CA ASP A 278 20.91 -32.19 15.96
C ASP A 278 21.34 -31.79 14.54
N LYS A 279 22.30 -30.84 14.45
CA LYS A 279 22.79 -30.31 13.18
C LYS A 279 23.17 -31.39 12.17
N LYS A 280 23.77 -32.51 12.64
CA LYS A 280 24.17 -33.65 11.81
C LYS A 280 22.99 -34.32 11.08
N HIS A 281 21.78 -34.27 11.63
CA HIS A 281 20.57 -34.89 11.06
C HIS A 281 19.75 -33.92 10.20
N GLN A 282 19.86 -32.58 10.43
CA GLN A 282 19.00 -31.59 9.81
C GLN A 282 19.02 -31.60 8.28
N SER A 283 20.21 -31.77 7.66
CA SER A 283 20.32 -31.78 6.20
C SER A 283 19.60 -32.97 5.57
N ASN A 284 19.71 -34.14 6.18
CA ASN A 284 19.06 -35.38 5.70
C ASN A 284 17.53 -35.24 5.83
N PHE A 285 17.03 -34.84 7.00
CA PHE A 285 15.59 -34.70 7.24
C PHE A 285 14.99 -33.56 6.44
N ARG A 286 15.72 -32.45 6.18
CA ARG A 286 15.28 -31.37 5.27
C ARG A 286 14.97 -31.95 3.88
N ARG A 287 15.84 -32.75 3.31
CA ARG A 287 15.61 -33.39 2.00
C ARG A 287 14.46 -34.39 2.03
N LYS A 288 14.37 -35.24 3.08
CA LYS A 288 13.28 -36.21 3.22
C LYS A 288 11.92 -35.51 3.33
N LEU A 289 11.76 -34.51 4.21
CA LEU A 289 10.54 -33.77 4.39
C LEU A 289 10.14 -33.00 3.11
N GLN A 290 11.10 -32.37 2.43
CA GLN A 290 10.86 -31.73 1.16
C GLN A 290 10.36 -32.71 0.11
N SER A 291 11.04 -33.85 -0.07
CA SER A 291 10.62 -34.90 -0.99
C SER A 291 9.24 -35.48 -0.67
N ALA A 292 8.86 -35.53 0.61
CA ALA A 292 7.53 -35.96 1.01
C ALA A 292 6.45 -34.93 0.63
N TYR A 293 6.70 -33.63 0.87
CA TYR A 293 5.78 -32.57 0.49
C TYR A 293 5.69 -32.33 -1.03
N GLU A 294 6.69 -32.75 -1.80
CA GLU A 294 6.69 -32.63 -3.26
C GLU A 294 5.98 -33.80 -3.98
N GLN A 295 5.40 -34.72 -3.23
CA GLN A 295 4.60 -35.78 -3.85
C GLN A 295 3.33 -35.21 -4.50
N PRO A 296 2.89 -35.77 -5.64
CA PRO A 296 1.76 -35.22 -6.37
C PRO A 296 0.40 -35.49 -5.71
N THR A 297 0.27 -36.61 -4.95
CA THR A 297 -1.00 -37.02 -4.35
C THR A 297 -0.95 -37.01 -2.82
N TYR A 298 -2.15 -36.90 -2.21
CA TYR A 298 -2.29 -36.93 -0.77
C TYR A 298 -1.78 -38.24 -0.15
N GLU A 299 -2.13 -39.36 -0.74
CA GLU A 299 -1.77 -40.71 -0.24
C GLU A 299 -0.25 -40.91 -0.24
N THR A 300 0.43 -40.51 -1.33
CA THR A 300 1.87 -40.65 -1.45
C THR A 300 2.62 -39.70 -0.52
N ALA A 301 2.16 -38.48 -0.38
CA ALA A 301 2.70 -37.48 0.55
C ALA A 301 2.55 -37.99 2.01
N LYS A 302 1.33 -38.37 2.40
CA LYS A 302 1.02 -38.90 3.74
C LYS A 302 1.81 -40.13 4.08
N LYS A 303 1.93 -41.08 3.15
CA LYS A 303 2.74 -42.29 3.33
C LYS A 303 4.21 -41.95 3.62
N LYS A 304 4.82 -41.08 2.84
CA LYS A 304 6.20 -40.63 3.07
C LYS A 304 6.39 -39.90 4.39
N LEU A 305 5.49 -38.98 4.74
CA LEU A 305 5.54 -38.30 6.03
C LEU A 305 5.39 -39.23 7.22
N ASN A 306 4.56 -40.27 7.12
CA ASN A 306 4.44 -41.29 8.15
C ASN A 306 5.70 -42.15 8.29
N LEU A 307 6.44 -42.45 7.21
CA LEU A 307 7.76 -43.09 7.29
C LEU A 307 8.77 -42.19 8.02
N ILE A 308 8.81 -40.90 7.66
CA ILE A 308 9.67 -39.91 8.35
C ILE A 308 9.30 -39.80 9.83
N LYS A 309 8.01 -39.82 10.17
CA LYS A 309 7.55 -39.83 11.56
C LYS A 309 8.15 -40.97 12.37
N ARG A 310 8.14 -42.21 11.80
CA ARG A 310 8.75 -43.38 12.45
C ARG A 310 10.25 -43.20 12.70
N GLU A 311 10.99 -42.64 11.72
CA GLU A 311 12.40 -42.32 11.90
C GLU A 311 12.64 -41.25 12.98
N LEU A 312 11.81 -40.21 13.01
CA LEU A 312 11.87 -39.13 14.02
C LEU A 312 11.59 -39.65 15.43
N THR A 313 10.72 -40.68 15.57
CA THR A 313 10.39 -41.27 16.87
C THR A 313 11.63 -41.85 17.57
N ILE A 314 12.58 -42.32 16.80
CA ILE A 314 13.86 -42.89 17.34
C ILE A 314 14.80 -41.74 17.75
N LEU A 315 14.72 -40.60 17.13
CA LEU A 315 15.66 -39.48 17.31
C LEU A 315 15.21 -38.46 18.33
N ASN A 316 13.97 -37.96 18.19
CA ASN A 316 13.47 -36.88 19.02
C ASN A 316 11.96 -36.81 19.02
N GLN A 317 11.34 -37.01 20.19
CA GLN A 317 9.89 -36.99 20.36
C GLN A 317 9.28 -35.61 20.16
N SER A 318 9.99 -34.51 20.42
CA SER A 318 9.52 -33.16 20.16
C SER A 318 9.43 -32.84 18.65
N ALA A 319 10.36 -33.43 17.86
CA ALA A 319 10.28 -33.34 16.39
C ALA A 319 9.05 -34.10 15.87
N VAL A 320 8.68 -35.24 16.47
CA VAL A 320 7.45 -35.99 16.15
C VAL A 320 6.22 -35.13 16.45
N ARG A 321 6.12 -34.59 17.67
CA ARG A 321 4.99 -33.69 18.06
C ARG A 321 4.89 -32.50 17.14
N SER A 322 6.03 -31.91 16.76
CA SER A 322 6.05 -30.80 15.80
C SER A 322 5.55 -31.22 14.41
N LEU A 323 5.82 -32.45 13.95
CA LEU A 323 5.28 -32.97 12.69
C LEU A 323 3.77 -33.22 12.78
N GLU A 324 3.28 -33.79 13.89
CA GLU A 324 1.88 -34.12 14.12
C GLU A 324 0.99 -32.88 14.23
N GLU A 325 1.50 -31.83 14.83
CA GLU A 325 0.76 -30.57 14.96
C GLU A 325 0.44 -29.98 13.60
N GLY A 326 -0.83 -29.95 13.23
CA GLY A 326 -1.30 -29.45 11.93
C GLY A 326 -0.80 -30.29 10.74
N PHE A 327 -0.66 -31.58 10.94
CA PHE A 327 -0.21 -32.53 9.91
C PHE A 327 -1.13 -32.48 8.66
N GLU A 328 -2.43 -32.60 8.90
CA GLU A 328 -3.43 -32.61 7.82
C GLU A 328 -3.51 -31.25 7.10
N GLU A 329 -3.38 -30.14 7.83
CA GLU A 329 -3.39 -28.81 7.26
C GLU A 329 -2.18 -28.53 6.36
N THR A 330 -1.05 -29.22 6.55
CA THR A 330 0.09 -29.12 5.62
C THR A 330 -0.18 -29.81 4.29
N LEU A 331 -1.13 -30.73 4.24
CA LEU A 331 -1.52 -31.52 3.08
C LEU A 331 -2.85 -31.11 2.45
N THR A 332 -3.43 -29.97 2.84
CA THR A 332 -4.73 -29.50 2.33
C THR A 332 -4.75 -29.38 0.81
N LEU A 333 -3.74 -28.79 0.19
CA LEU A 333 -3.66 -28.72 -1.28
C LEU A 333 -3.58 -30.10 -1.95
N HIS A 334 -2.93 -31.06 -1.31
CA HIS A 334 -2.87 -32.45 -1.81
C HIS A 334 -4.25 -33.09 -1.69
N ARG A 335 -4.93 -32.96 -0.55
CA ARG A 335 -6.28 -33.50 -0.30
C ARG A 335 -7.32 -32.93 -1.26
N LEU A 336 -7.16 -31.65 -1.66
CA LEU A 336 -7.97 -31.00 -2.69
C LEU A 336 -7.59 -31.44 -4.12
N GLY A 337 -6.52 -32.24 -4.32
CA GLY A 337 -6.02 -32.59 -5.66
C GLY A 337 -5.38 -31.42 -6.41
N MET A 338 -5.14 -30.30 -5.74
CA MET A 338 -4.69 -29.04 -6.36
C MET A 338 -3.18 -28.80 -6.24
N PHE A 339 -2.46 -29.67 -5.53
CA PHE A 339 -1.02 -29.49 -5.30
C PHE A 339 -0.19 -29.41 -6.60
N PRO A 340 -0.37 -30.27 -7.62
CA PRO A 340 0.40 -30.18 -8.86
C PRO A 340 0.18 -28.84 -9.61
N LYS A 341 -1.02 -28.26 -9.52
CA LYS A 341 -1.42 -27.06 -10.23
C LYS A 341 -1.09 -25.77 -9.48
N LEU A 342 -1.27 -25.76 -8.17
CA LEU A 342 -1.22 -24.58 -7.31
C LEU A 342 -0.12 -24.62 -6.23
N GLY A 343 0.52 -25.77 -6.00
CA GLY A 343 1.53 -25.91 -4.95
C GLY A 343 2.67 -24.89 -5.04
N ILE A 344 3.05 -24.47 -6.24
CA ILE A 344 4.10 -23.46 -6.44
C ILE A 344 3.79 -22.13 -5.76
N SER A 345 2.52 -21.75 -5.65
CA SER A 345 2.08 -20.47 -5.08
C SER A 345 1.49 -20.58 -3.68
N PHE A 346 0.86 -21.72 -3.33
CA PHE A 346 0.02 -21.83 -2.14
C PHE A 346 0.55 -22.80 -1.07
N LYS A 347 1.65 -23.55 -1.32
CA LYS A 347 2.25 -24.44 -0.32
C LYS A 347 3.04 -23.72 0.78
N THR A 348 3.35 -22.42 0.58
CA THR A 348 4.15 -21.60 1.50
C THR A 348 3.61 -20.18 1.59
N THR A 349 4.01 -19.46 2.64
CA THR A 349 3.72 -18.04 2.85
C THR A 349 4.64 -17.09 2.08
N ASN A 350 5.45 -17.56 1.14
CA ASN A 350 6.42 -16.75 0.39
C ASN A 350 5.82 -15.49 -0.27
N CYS A 351 4.54 -15.54 -0.67
CA CYS A 351 3.87 -14.37 -1.25
C CYS A 351 3.84 -13.19 -0.29
N ILE A 352 3.45 -13.45 0.97
CA ILE A 352 3.33 -12.42 1.99
C ILE A 352 4.68 -12.08 2.61
N GLU A 353 5.59 -13.04 2.77
CA GLU A 353 6.96 -12.80 3.23
C GLU A 353 7.70 -11.84 2.30
N ASN A 354 7.49 -11.95 0.97
CA ASN A 354 8.04 -11.01 0.01
C ASN A 354 7.49 -9.58 0.20
N ILE A 355 6.19 -9.44 0.49
CA ILE A 355 5.59 -8.13 0.82
C ILE A 355 6.19 -7.58 2.11
N MET A 356 6.31 -8.40 3.16
CA MET A 356 6.94 -8.01 4.42
C MET A 356 8.39 -7.51 4.22
N ARG A 357 9.16 -8.20 3.35
CA ARG A 357 10.51 -7.77 2.98
C ARG A 357 10.50 -6.43 2.25
N GLN A 358 9.55 -6.22 1.33
CA GLN A 358 9.41 -4.94 0.62
C GLN A 358 8.97 -3.82 1.56
N VAL A 359 8.06 -4.06 2.51
CA VAL A 359 7.71 -3.09 3.57
C VAL A 359 8.98 -2.69 4.35
N GLY A 360 9.87 -3.66 4.68
CA GLY A 360 11.16 -3.38 5.30
C GLY A 360 11.98 -2.36 4.52
N ILE A 361 12.06 -2.44 3.19
CA ILE A 361 12.81 -1.48 2.36
C ILE A 361 12.37 -0.03 2.62
N TYR A 362 11.08 0.19 2.85
CA TYR A 362 10.53 1.51 3.15
C TYR A 362 10.73 1.91 4.61
N THR A 363 10.65 0.97 5.54
CA THR A 363 10.59 1.22 6.98
C THR A 363 11.93 1.15 7.69
N ASP A 364 12.91 0.38 7.21
CA ASP A 364 14.23 0.19 7.84
C ASP A 364 15.07 1.48 7.89
N ARG A 365 14.70 2.49 7.13
CA ARG A 365 15.32 3.82 7.13
C ARG A 365 14.84 4.72 8.29
N VAL A 366 13.80 4.30 8.99
CA VAL A 366 13.26 5.04 10.14
C VAL A 366 14.06 4.64 11.38
N SER A 367 14.89 5.54 11.87
CA SER A 367 15.78 5.29 13.00
C SER A 367 15.08 5.26 14.36
N TYR A 368 13.86 5.80 14.46
CA TYR A 368 13.10 5.87 15.69
C TYR A 368 11.60 5.90 15.44
N TRP A 369 10.89 5.01 16.10
CA TRP A 369 9.43 4.91 16.06
C TRP A 369 8.84 5.60 17.30
N LYS A 370 8.10 6.67 17.09
CA LYS A 370 7.55 7.49 18.17
C LYS A 370 6.32 6.85 18.82
N ASN A 371 5.45 6.28 17.99
CA ASN A 371 4.17 5.68 18.43
C ASN A 371 3.57 4.76 17.35
N SER A 372 2.50 4.06 17.72
CA SER A 372 1.75 3.16 16.82
C SER A 372 1.23 3.89 15.58
N ASP A 373 0.65 5.08 15.72
CA ASP A 373 0.13 5.86 14.60
C ASP A 373 1.21 6.13 13.52
N GLN A 374 2.44 6.43 13.93
CA GLN A 374 3.54 6.57 12.98
C GLN A 374 3.86 5.24 12.29
N ARG A 375 3.92 4.12 13.03
CA ARG A 375 4.20 2.79 12.47
C ARG A 375 3.13 2.39 11.46
N GLN A 376 1.87 2.51 11.82
CA GLN A 376 0.74 2.18 10.94
C GLN A 376 0.73 3.01 9.66
N ARG A 377 0.97 4.33 9.75
CA ARG A 377 1.06 5.20 8.57
C ARG A 377 2.17 4.76 7.62
N TRP A 378 3.33 4.39 8.13
CA TRP A 378 4.44 3.91 7.30
C TRP A 378 4.14 2.55 6.66
N VAL A 379 3.59 1.61 7.41
CA VAL A 379 3.21 0.29 6.88
C VAL A 379 2.09 0.42 5.85
N GLY A 380 1.00 1.11 6.17
CA GLY A 380 -0.12 1.31 5.23
C GLY A 380 0.30 2.00 3.95
N THR A 381 1.19 3.00 4.05
CA THR A 381 1.78 3.67 2.90
C THR A 381 2.64 2.72 2.06
N ALA A 382 3.54 1.96 2.71
CA ALA A 382 4.40 1.01 2.01
C ALA A 382 3.57 -0.04 1.27
N LEU A 383 2.52 -0.56 1.90
CA LEU A 383 1.63 -1.54 1.29
C LEU A 383 0.93 -0.99 0.04
N GLN A 384 0.45 0.25 0.07
CA GLN A 384 -0.17 0.89 -1.10
C GLN A 384 0.81 1.18 -2.25
N GLU A 385 2.08 1.46 -1.95
CA GLU A 385 3.11 1.64 -2.99
C GLU A 385 3.57 0.29 -3.57
N ILE A 386 3.50 -0.80 -2.79
CA ILE A 386 3.89 -2.14 -3.21
C ILE A 386 2.80 -2.81 -4.05
N GLU A 387 1.54 -2.69 -3.65
CA GLU A 387 0.41 -3.43 -4.21
C GLU A 387 0.28 -3.32 -5.74
N PRO A 388 0.38 -2.13 -6.39
CA PRO A 388 0.25 -2.01 -7.83
C PRO A 388 1.33 -2.77 -8.64
N ASN A 389 2.43 -3.13 -7.99
CA ASN A 389 3.56 -3.83 -8.60
C ASN A 389 3.54 -5.34 -8.33
N LEU A 390 2.53 -5.86 -7.63
CA LEU A 390 2.42 -7.27 -7.32
C LEU A 390 2.02 -8.06 -8.56
N ARG A 391 2.80 -9.09 -8.88
CA ARG A 391 2.49 -10.00 -9.98
C ARG A 391 1.39 -10.97 -9.57
N THR A 392 0.56 -11.40 -10.51
CA THR A 392 -0.43 -12.48 -10.32
C THR A 392 0.22 -13.78 -9.82
N VAL A 393 -0.57 -14.61 -9.12
CA VAL A 393 -0.10 -15.91 -8.64
C VAL A 393 0.09 -16.86 -9.81
N ARG A 394 1.12 -17.71 -9.72
CA ARG A 394 1.31 -18.78 -10.70
C ARG A 394 0.22 -19.84 -10.54
N GLY A 395 -0.29 -20.32 -11.65
CA GLY A 395 -1.39 -21.30 -11.66
C GLY A 395 -2.79 -20.65 -11.54
N TYR A 396 -2.91 -19.33 -11.63
CA TYR A 396 -4.20 -18.60 -11.47
C TYR A 396 -5.34 -19.16 -12.33
N ARG A 397 -5.05 -19.76 -13.47
CA ARG A 397 -6.06 -20.40 -14.35
C ARG A 397 -6.80 -21.56 -13.69
N HIS A 398 -6.25 -22.13 -12.61
CA HIS A 398 -6.82 -23.25 -11.86
C HIS A 398 -7.54 -22.81 -10.55
N LEU A 399 -7.73 -21.52 -10.32
CA LEU A 399 -8.40 -21.01 -9.12
C LEU A 399 -9.88 -21.36 -9.08
N LYS A 400 -10.52 -21.49 -10.25
CA LYS A 400 -11.90 -21.96 -10.35
C LYS A 400 -12.02 -23.42 -9.89
N GLU A 401 -11.08 -24.27 -10.31
CA GLU A 401 -11.02 -25.67 -9.89
C GLU A 401 -10.75 -25.79 -8.36
N LEU A 402 -9.92 -24.88 -7.83
CA LEU A 402 -9.67 -24.81 -6.37
C LEU A 402 -10.97 -24.53 -5.60
N ARG A 403 -11.75 -23.54 -6.04
CA ARG A 403 -13.05 -23.23 -5.40
C ARG A 403 -14.02 -24.40 -5.44
N GLU A 404 -14.12 -25.08 -6.56
CA GLU A 404 -14.95 -26.27 -6.70
C GLU A 404 -14.45 -27.43 -5.80
N ALA A 405 -13.15 -27.62 -5.71
CA ALA A 405 -12.56 -28.65 -4.84
C ALA A 405 -12.82 -28.37 -3.35
N MET A 406 -12.77 -27.11 -2.92
CA MET A 406 -13.09 -26.74 -1.53
C MET A 406 -14.56 -27.00 -1.18
N LYS A 407 -15.50 -26.64 -2.07
CA LYS A 407 -16.93 -26.94 -1.89
C LYS A 407 -17.18 -28.44 -1.72
N ASN A 408 -16.56 -29.25 -2.56
CA ASN A 408 -16.72 -30.71 -2.52
C ASN A 408 -16.11 -31.33 -1.25
N LEU A 409 -15.03 -30.74 -0.71
CA LEU A 409 -14.40 -31.20 0.52
C LEU A 409 -15.34 -30.99 1.72
N ASN A 410 -15.89 -29.79 1.88
CA ASN A 410 -16.82 -29.46 2.97
C ASN A 410 -18.09 -30.29 2.90
N PHE A 411 -18.63 -30.51 1.70
CA PHE A 411 -19.79 -31.38 1.53
C PHE A 411 -19.56 -32.81 2.04
N LYS A 412 -18.39 -33.41 1.73
CA LYS A 412 -18.02 -34.76 2.21
C LYS A 412 -17.82 -34.79 3.73
N GLU A 413 -17.14 -33.80 4.30
CA GLU A 413 -16.91 -33.73 5.75
C GLU A 413 -18.22 -33.54 6.53
N ASN A 414 -19.19 -32.82 6.00
CA ASN A 414 -20.49 -32.64 6.62
C ASN A 414 -21.35 -33.92 6.57
N ILE A 415 -21.30 -34.70 5.47
CA ILE A 415 -22.01 -36.00 5.42
C ILE A 415 -21.43 -36.94 6.46
N ILE A 416 -20.13 -37.00 6.65
CA ILE A 416 -19.49 -37.87 7.64
C ILE A 416 -19.82 -37.47 9.09
N LYS A 417 -20.06 -36.20 9.37
CA LYS A 417 -20.45 -35.70 10.71
C LYS A 417 -21.92 -35.98 11.06
N VAL A 418 -22.76 -36.17 10.06
CA VAL A 418 -24.21 -36.41 10.22
C VAL A 418 -24.53 -37.92 10.23
N ALA A 419 -23.67 -38.76 9.70
CA ALA A 419 -23.75 -40.24 9.73
C ALA A 419 -23.04 -40.80 10.97
#